data_34c9c4e6821db7a9992fe9de59e4678c
#
_entry.id   34c9c4e6821db7a9992fe9de59e4678c
#
_cell.length_a   1.000
_cell.length_b   1.000
_cell.length_c   1.000
_cell.angle_alpha   90.00
_cell.angle_beta   90.00
_cell.angle_gamma   90.00
#
_symmetry.space_group_name_H-M   'P 1'
#
loop_
_entity.id
_entity.type
_entity.pdbx_description
1 polymer ?
#
loop_
_entity_poly.entity_id
_entity_poly.type
_entity_poly.pdbx_seq_one_letter_code
_entity_poly.pdbx_strand_id
1 'polypeptide(L)'
;MRPIPVLCLFLLCATAMPALAQRVVSADEFARMVTGKTLRFDRDGSAFGAEQYFEDKRVIWAFESGQCQRGIWFANRAGEICFVYDTSPEPQCWSFLEGTDGRFRARLADDPAASDLVTREIGSEPLDCPLPDLGV
;
A
#
# COMPACT_ATOMS: atom_id res chain seq x y z
N MET A 1 -1.66 -1.35 72.81
CA MET A 1 -2.43 -1.03 71.63
C MET A 1 -1.44 -0.72 70.50
N ARG A 2 -1.31 -1.61 69.54
CA ARG A 2 -0.42 -1.42 68.38
C ARG A 2 -1.26 -0.98 67.19
N PRO A 3 -0.92 0.09 66.45
CA PRO A 3 -1.66 0.46 65.27
C PRO A 3 -1.30 -0.49 64.09
N ILE A 4 -2.33 -0.98 63.41
CA ILE A 4 -2.22 -1.79 62.18
C ILE A 4 -2.07 -0.82 61.03
N PRO A 5 -1.02 -0.91 60.19
CA PRO A 5 -0.95 -0.08 59.01
C PRO A 5 -1.92 -0.59 57.95
N VAL A 6 -2.87 0.26 57.50
CA VAL A 6 -3.74 0.03 56.37
C VAL A 6 -2.92 0.19 55.09
N LEU A 7 -2.61 -0.92 54.45
CA LEU A 7 -1.94 -0.95 53.17
C LEU A 7 -2.97 -0.62 52.08
N CYS A 8 -3.00 0.63 51.59
CA CYS A 8 -3.79 1.02 50.44
C CYS A 8 -3.16 0.42 49.15
N LEU A 9 -3.76 -0.63 48.66
CA LEU A 9 -3.41 -1.25 47.38
C LEU A 9 -4.00 -0.40 46.23
N PHE A 10 -3.18 0.50 45.66
CA PHE A 10 -3.55 1.23 44.44
C PHE A 10 -3.57 0.26 43.26
N LEU A 11 -4.76 -0.12 42.83
CA LEU A 11 -4.98 -0.88 41.60
C LEU A 11 -4.74 0.09 40.42
N LEU A 12 -3.58 0.01 39.75
CA LEU A 12 -3.33 0.69 38.48
C LEU A 12 -4.20 0.00 37.42
N CYS A 13 -5.35 0.59 37.09
CA CYS A 13 -6.08 0.25 35.87
C CYS A 13 -5.26 0.75 34.66
N ALA A 14 -4.51 -0.15 34.03
CA ALA A 14 -3.92 0.10 32.73
C ALA A 14 -5.07 0.15 31.71
N THR A 15 -5.48 1.35 31.29
CA THR A 15 -6.40 1.53 30.16
C THR A 15 -5.64 1.16 28.90
N ALA A 16 -5.88 -0.06 28.39
CA ALA A 16 -5.43 -0.44 27.06
C ALA A 16 -6.16 0.45 26.04
N MET A 17 -5.44 1.42 25.45
CA MET A 17 -5.96 2.16 24.30
C MET A 17 -6.15 1.17 23.15
N PRO A 18 -7.35 1.12 22.52
CA PRO A 18 -7.52 0.31 21.32
C PRO A 18 -6.53 0.82 20.27
N ALA A 19 -5.62 -0.04 19.84
CA ALA A 19 -4.81 0.23 18.66
C ALA A 19 -5.80 0.38 17.50
N LEU A 20 -5.88 1.56 16.88
CA LEU A 20 -6.68 1.79 15.68
C LEU A 20 -6.10 0.86 14.60
N ALA A 21 -6.81 -0.24 14.34
CA ALA A 21 -6.43 -1.20 13.32
C ALA A 21 -6.46 -0.51 11.95
N GLN A 22 -5.42 -0.71 11.15
CA GLN A 22 -5.42 -0.28 9.76
C GLN A 22 -6.58 -0.95 9.03
N ARG A 23 -7.32 -0.17 8.25
CA ARG A 23 -8.45 -0.69 7.48
C ARG A 23 -7.96 -1.25 6.13
N VAL A 24 -8.35 -2.48 5.83
CA VAL A 24 -8.09 -3.07 4.51
C VAL A 24 -9.00 -2.41 3.48
N VAL A 25 -8.42 -1.98 2.37
CA VAL A 25 -9.14 -1.41 1.21
C VAL A 25 -9.64 -2.57 0.35
N SER A 26 -10.95 -2.60 0.05
CA SER A 26 -11.50 -3.61 -0.85
C SER A 26 -11.08 -3.38 -2.31
N ALA A 27 -11.20 -4.41 -3.15
CA ALA A 27 -10.87 -4.31 -4.58
C ALA A 27 -11.70 -3.23 -5.30
N ASP A 28 -12.99 -3.10 -4.96
CA ASP A 28 -13.86 -2.07 -5.54
C ASP A 28 -13.49 -0.67 -5.09
N GLU A 29 -13.14 -0.49 -3.82
CA GLU A 29 -12.62 0.77 -3.31
C GLU A 29 -11.29 1.12 -3.96
N PHE A 30 -10.40 0.14 -4.08
CA PHE A 30 -9.13 0.31 -4.77
C PHE A 30 -9.34 0.78 -6.21
N ALA A 31 -10.20 0.10 -6.99
CA ALA A 31 -10.51 0.48 -8.37
C ALA A 31 -10.98 1.95 -8.48
N ARG A 32 -11.91 2.36 -7.61
CA ARG A 32 -12.40 3.75 -7.59
C ARG A 32 -11.31 4.77 -7.21
N MET A 33 -10.40 4.36 -6.34
CA MET A 33 -9.32 5.23 -5.86
C MET A 33 -8.25 5.46 -6.94
N VAL A 34 -7.91 4.43 -7.72
CA VAL A 34 -6.72 4.46 -8.58
C VAL A 34 -7.02 4.72 -10.06
N THR A 35 -8.22 4.34 -10.56
CA THR A 35 -8.54 4.41 -11.99
C THR A 35 -8.36 5.83 -12.54
N GLY A 36 -7.56 5.95 -13.60
CA GLY A 36 -7.22 7.23 -14.24
C GLY A 36 -6.23 8.09 -13.45
N LYS A 37 -5.58 7.52 -12.45
CA LYS A 37 -4.65 8.26 -11.58
C LYS A 37 -3.26 7.65 -11.58
N THR A 38 -2.33 8.43 -11.06
CA THR A 38 -0.95 8.03 -10.78
C THR A 38 -0.72 8.12 -9.27
N LEU A 39 -0.30 7.03 -8.66
CA LEU A 39 0.08 6.95 -7.26
C LEU A 39 1.61 6.94 -7.17
N ARG A 40 2.15 7.83 -6.33
CA ARG A 40 3.59 7.88 -6.03
C ARG A 40 3.82 7.29 -4.65
N PHE A 41 4.85 6.45 -4.54
CA PHE A 41 5.14 5.68 -3.33
C PHE A 41 6.53 5.99 -2.77
N ASP A 42 6.57 6.01 -1.45
CA ASP A 42 7.82 5.96 -0.68
C ASP A 42 8.00 4.56 -0.08
N ARG A 43 9.25 4.15 0.11
CA ARG A 43 9.66 3.01 0.92
C ARG A 43 10.73 3.48 1.90
N ASP A 44 10.56 3.17 3.17
CA ASP A 44 11.48 3.57 4.24
C ASP A 44 11.79 5.09 4.24
N GLY A 45 10.76 5.91 3.94
CA GLY A 45 10.87 7.37 3.91
C GLY A 45 11.55 7.97 2.68
N SER A 46 11.91 7.15 1.69
CA SER A 46 12.53 7.60 0.44
C SER A 46 11.64 7.29 -0.76
N ALA A 47 11.68 8.15 -1.78
CA ALA A 47 10.98 7.93 -3.04
C ALA A 47 11.38 6.57 -3.64
N PHE A 48 10.40 5.76 -4.00
CA PHE A 48 10.61 4.40 -4.49
C PHE A 48 10.16 4.21 -5.94
N GLY A 49 8.98 4.70 -6.28
CA GLY A 49 8.43 4.60 -7.61
C GLY A 49 7.01 5.13 -7.70
N ALA A 50 6.40 4.94 -8.85
CA ALA A 50 5.03 5.37 -9.12
C ALA A 50 4.31 4.41 -10.04
N GLU A 51 2.99 4.29 -9.87
CA GLU A 51 2.10 3.47 -10.69
C GLU A 51 1.03 4.34 -11.32
N GLN A 52 0.93 4.29 -12.63
CA GLN A 52 -0.17 4.89 -13.39
C GLN A 52 -1.20 3.83 -13.71
N TYR A 53 -2.48 4.13 -13.41
CA TYR A 53 -3.62 3.22 -13.57
C TYR A 53 -4.54 3.68 -14.69
N PHE A 54 -4.91 2.77 -15.58
CA PHE A 54 -5.82 3.00 -16.69
C PHE A 54 -7.20 2.35 -16.43
N GLU A 55 -8.22 2.78 -17.17
CA GLU A 55 -9.60 2.30 -16.98
C GLU A 55 -9.79 0.79 -17.19
N ASP A 56 -8.99 0.17 -18.05
CA ASP A 56 -9.06 -1.24 -18.42
C ASP A 56 -8.15 -2.15 -17.57
N LYS A 57 -7.77 -1.71 -16.38
CA LYS A 57 -6.85 -2.39 -15.45
C LYS A 57 -5.41 -2.52 -15.95
N ARG A 58 -5.05 -1.87 -17.04
CA ARG A 58 -3.64 -1.72 -17.40
C ARG A 58 -2.94 -0.79 -16.43
N VAL A 59 -1.67 -1.03 -16.24
CA VAL A 59 -0.80 -0.21 -15.38
C VAL A 59 0.54 0.03 -16.03
N ILE A 60 1.19 1.09 -15.62
CA ILE A 60 2.61 1.34 -15.88
C ILE A 60 3.26 1.65 -14.55
N TRP A 61 4.24 0.84 -14.16
CA TRP A 61 5.11 1.10 -13.03
C TRP A 61 6.40 1.76 -13.49
N ALA A 62 6.79 2.83 -12.82
CA ALA A 62 8.10 3.46 -13.00
C ALA A 62 8.87 3.44 -11.68
N PHE A 63 10.06 2.88 -11.70
CA PHE A 63 11.01 3.01 -10.60
C PHE A 63 11.58 4.43 -10.54
N GLU A 64 12.07 4.84 -9.38
CA GLU A 64 12.72 6.14 -9.22
C GLU A 64 13.96 6.30 -10.14
N SER A 65 14.58 5.18 -10.56
CA SER A 65 15.62 5.14 -11.57
C SER A 65 15.16 5.52 -12.99
N GLY A 66 13.84 5.63 -13.22
CA GLY A 66 13.24 5.90 -14.53
C GLY A 66 12.94 4.66 -15.37
N GLN A 67 13.26 3.45 -14.89
CA GLN A 67 12.89 2.22 -15.56
C GLN A 67 11.39 1.98 -15.45
N CYS A 68 10.72 1.72 -16.58
CA CYS A 68 9.28 1.47 -16.66
C CYS A 68 8.97 0.00 -16.97
N GLN A 69 7.86 -0.48 -16.39
CA GLN A 69 7.27 -1.81 -16.65
C GLN A 69 5.80 -1.62 -16.97
N ARG A 70 5.27 -2.37 -17.92
CA ARG A 70 3.85 -2.37 -18.25
C ARG A 70 3.21 -3.65 -17.75
N GLY A 71 1.99 -3.55 -17.31
CA GLY A 71 1.30 -4.70 -16.77
C GLY A 71 -0.21 -4.52 -16.66
N ILE A 72 -0.80 -5.44 -15.95
CA ILE A 72 -2.21 -5.43 -15.56
C ILE A 72 -2.33 -5.68 -14.06
N TRP A 73 -3.45 -5.26 -13.48
CA TRP A 73 -3.80 -5.63 -12.13
C TRP A 73 -5.13 -6.38 -12.07
N PHE A 74 -5.29 -7.20 -11.06
CA PHE A 74 -6.54 -7.92 -10.75
C PHE A 74 -6.63 -8.16 -9.25
N ALA A 75 -7.84 -8.43 -8.75
CA ALA A 75 -8.04 -8.88 -7.38
C ALA A 75 -8.10 -10.40 -7.33
N ASN A 76 -7.39 -11.01 -6.38
CA ASN A 76 -7.50 -12.44 -6.14
C ASN A 76 -8.65 -12.77 -5.18
N ARG A 77 -8.87 -14.06 -4.88
CA ARG A 77 -9.94 -14.52 -3.99
C ARG A 77 -9.77 -14.08 -2.53
N ALA A 78 -8.55 -13.77 -2.12
CA ALA A 78 -8.26 -13.24 -0.78
C ALA A 78 -8.51 -11.73 -0.68
N GLY A 79 -8.87 -11.06 -1.79
CA GLY A 79 -9.06 -9.61 -1.84
C GLY A 79 -7.77 -8.82 -1.98
N GLU A 80 -6.65 -9.49 -2.25
CA GLU A 80 -5.38 -8.85 -2.51
C GLU A 80 -5.34 -8.30 -3.93
N ILE A 81 -4.63 -7.21 -4.13
CA ILE A 81 -4.42 -6.58 -5.44
C ILE A 81 -3.13 -7.13 -6.03
N CYS A 82 -3.25 -7.85 -7.12
CA CYS A 82 -2.14 -8.52 -7.79
C CYS A 82 -1.76 -7.80 -9.08
N PHE A 83 -0.47 -7.73 -9.35
CA PHE A 83 0.10 -7.11 -10.54
C PHE A 83 0.94 -8.13 -11.29
N VAL A 84 0.79 -8.14 -12.61
CA VAL A 84 1.65 -8.93 -13.54
C VAL A 84 2.25 -7.95 -14.52
N TYR A 85 3.57 -7.94 -14.61
CA TYR A 85 4.31 -7.05 -15.49
C TYR A 85 4.95 -7.81 -16.65
N ASP A 86 5.22 -7.10 -17.73
CA ASP A 86 5.91 -7.62 -18.93
C ASP A 86 7.34 -8.12 -18.64
N THR A 87 7.94 -7.67 -17.56
CA THR A 87 9.28 -8.06 -17.10
C THR A 87 9.28 -9.30 -16.21
N SER A 88 8.11 -9.73 -15.71
CA SER A 88 7.97 -10.91 -14.83
C SER A 88 6.56 -11.50 -14.94
N PRO A 89 6.42 -12.78 -15.33
CA PRO A 89 5.12 -13.43 -15.42
C PRO A 89 4.51 -13.78 -14.07
N GLU A 90 5.29 -13.75 -12.99
CA GLU A 90 4.83 -14.08 -11.64
C GLU A 90 4.01 -12.93 -11.07
N PRO A 91 2.75 -13.18 -10.63
CA PRO A 91 1.95 -12.16 -9.96
C PRO A 91 2.59 -11.71 -8.66
N GLN A 92 2.60 -10.41 -8.43
CA GLN A 92 2.98 -9.81 -7.17
C GLN A 92 1.74 -9.24 -6.49
N CYS A 93 1.35 -9.79 -5.34
CA CYS A 93 0.09 -9.46 -4.67
C CYS A 93 0.32 -8.64 -3.40
N TRP A 94 -0.56 -7.67 -3.17
CA TRP A 94 -0.47 -6.68 -2.10
C TRP A 94 -1.80 -6.50 -1.40
N SER A 95 -1.77 -6.37 -0.08
CA SER A 95 -2.89 -5.82 0.69
C SER A 95 -2.76 -4.30 0.75
N PHE A 96 -3.80 -3.59 0.32
CA PHE A 96 -3.86 -2.14 0.48
C PHE A 96 -4.55 -1.79 1.79
N LEU A 97 -3.90 -0.96 2.59
CA LEU A 97 -4.33 -0.59 3.94
C LEU A 97 -4.46 0.93 4.01
N GLU A 98 -5.56 1.42 4.55
CA GLU A 98 -5.70 2.84 4.88
C GLU A 98 -5.17 3.09 6.28
N GLY A 99 -4.18 3.97 6.39
CA GLY A 99 -3.61 4.38 7.65
C GLY A 99 -4.45 5.45 8.35
N THR A 100 -4.23 5.65 9.64
CA THR A 100 -4.88 6.70 10.44
C THR A 100 -4.47 8.11 10.02
N ASP A 101 -3.35 8.23 9.29
CA ASP A 101 -2.85 9.47 8.68
C ASP A 101 -3.50 9.77 7.30
N GLY A 102 -4.48 8.95 6.87
CA GLY A 102 -5.16 9.07 5.57
C GLY A 102 -4.33 8.62 4.37
N ARG A 103 -3.10 8.11 4.60
CA ARG A 103 -2.27 7.55 3.53
C ARG A 103 -2.54 6.06 3.37
N PHE A 104 -2.39 5.59 2.14
CA PHE A 104 -2.50 4.17 1.83
C PHE A 104 -1.13 3.51 1.90
N ARG A 105 -1.14 2.25 2.34
CA ARG A 105 0.05 1.39 2.40
C ARG A 105 -0.21 0.14 1.60
N ALA A 106 0.74 -0.24 0.76
CA ALA A 106 0.73 -1.52 0.08
C ALA A 106 1.70 -2.45 0.81
N ARG A 107 1.16 -3.53 1.37
CA ARG A 107 1.91 -4.58 2.06
C ARG A 107 2.01 -5.79 1.18
N LEU A 108 3.23 -6.26 0.95
CA LEU A 108 3.49 -7.43 0.14
C LEU A 108 2.90 -8.70 0.80
N ALA A 109 2.06 -9.44 0.07
CA ALA A 109 1.29 -10.53 0.64
C ALA A 109 2.15 -11.75 1.01
N ASP A 110 3.15 -12.08 0.19
CA ASP A 110 4.06 -13.20 0.38
C ASP A 110 5.28 -12.86 1.28
N ASP A 111 5.51 -11.58 1.58
CA ASP A 111 6.52 -11.14 2.54
C ASP A 111 5.99 -9.95 3.38
N PRO A 112 5.08 -10.20 4.32
CA PRO A 112 4.49 -9.15 5.15
C PRO A 112 5.48 -8.50 6.13
N ALA A 113 6.69 -9.04 6.27
CA ALA A 113 7.77 -8.45 7.06
C ALA A 113 8.59 -7.43 6.26
N ALA A 114 8.47 -7.41 4.93
CA ALA A 114 9.08 -6.38 4.11
C ALA A 114 8.45 -5.01 4.40
N SER A 115 9.21 -3.94 4.17
CA SER A 115 8.71 -2.58 4.34
C SER A 115 7.54 -2.28 3.39
N ASP A 116 6.47 -1.72 3.93
CA ASP A 116 5.32 -1.29 3.13
C ASP A 116 5.71 -0.17 2.15
N LEU A 117 5.06 -0.15 1.00
CA LEU A 117 5.02 1.05 0.16
C LEU A 117 3.97 2.01 0.72
N VAL A 118 4.33 3.26 0.92
CA VAL A 118 3.42 4.28 1.46
C VAL A 118 3.12 5.31 0.40
N THR A 119 1.84 5.58 0.14
CA THR A 119 1.46 6.62 -0.84
C THR A 119 1.93 7.98 -0.34
N ARG A 120 2.70 8.66 -1.17
CA ARG A 120 3.11 10.05 -0.96
C ARG A 120 2.14 11.02 -1.63
N GLU A 121 1.68 10.66 -2.81
CA GLU A 121 0.84 11.49 -3.66
C GLU A 121 -0.10 10.64 -4.50
N ILE A 122 -1.32 11.13 -4.71
CA ILE A 122 -2.30 10.62 -5.67
C ILE A 122 -2.66 11.77 -6.59
N GLY A 123 -2.31 11.67 -7.86
CA GLY A 123 -2.51 12.72 -8.85
C GLY A 123 -3.00 12.18 -10.19
N SER A 124 -3.13 13.04 -11.17
CA SER A 124 -3.54 12.69 -12.54
C SER A 124 -2.41 12.86 -13.56
N GLU A 125 -1.23 13.29 -13.14
CA GLU A 125 -0.08 13.46 -14.03
C GLU A 125 0.40 12.09 -14.52
N PRO A 126 0.46 11.85 -15.85
CA PRO A 126 0.96 10.60 -16.38
C PRO A 126 2.46 10.44 -16.09
N LEU A 127 2.91 9.19 -16.10
CA LEU A 127 4.34 8.89 -16.02
C LEU A 127 5.04 9.21 -17.33
N ASP A 128 6.26 9.72 -17.24
CA ASP A 128 7.14 9.92 -18.39
C ASP A 128 7.85 8.59 -18.71
N CYS A 129 7.10 7.69 -19.35
CA CYS A 129 7.61 6.39 -19.77
C CYS A 129 7.65 6.32 -21.29
N PRO A 130 8.76 5.88 -21.91
CA PRO A 130 8.84 5.74 -23.35
C PRO A 130 7.77 4.74 -23.84
N LEU A 131 7.17 5.07 -24.98
CA LEU A 131 6.28 4.12 -25.67
C LEU A 131 7.07 2.86 -26.01
N PRO A 132 6.41 1.67 -26.03
CA PRO A 132 7.08 0.46 -26.48
C PRO A 132 7.55 0.68 -27.91
N ASP A 133 8.77 0.25 -28.20
CA ASP A 133 9.28 0.21 -29.56
C ASP A 133 8.43 -0.80 -30.36
N LEU A 134 7.59 -0.30 -31.24
CA LEU A 134 6.68 -1.13 -32.04
C LEU A 134 7.38 -1.76 -33.25
N GLY A 135 8.69 -1.57 -33.39
CA GLY A 135 9.50 -2.27 -34.39
C GLY A 135 8.98 -2.11 -35.83
N VAL A 136 8.67 -0.87 -36.21
CA VAL A 136 8.31 -0.56 -37.62
C VAL A 136 9.54 -0.26 -38.43
#